data_0a302f811f242708df87416328e74b29
#
_entry.id   0a302f811f242708df87416328e74b29
#
_cell.length_a   1.000
_cell.length_b   1.000
_cell.length_c   1.000
_cell.angle_alpha   90.00
_cell.angle_beta   90.00
_cell.angle_gamma   90.00
#
_symmetry.space_group_name_H-M   'P 1'
#
loop_
_entity.id
_entity.type
_entity.pdbx_description
1 polymer ?
#
loop_
_entity_poly.entity_id
_entity_poly.type
_entity_poly.pdbx_seq_one_letter_code
_entity_poly.pdbx_strand_id
1 'polypeptide(L)'
;MLEQAASGRIVVDANRQKLGRMASRVAKLLLSGVEVVVVNAEKAVVTGSKNAILEKYLRLMRRRQLTSHKVIKVWYPRKPDRLVWYTIVRMLPRKKPRGRDAVKRLKVYVGIPEQFQNTEKINFKDADLGDGVSKSGRVQRYMTIEEVSRIIRGGV
;
A
#
# COMPACT_ATOMS: atom_id res chain seq x y z
N MET A 1 -13.20 17.07 10.54
CA MET A 1 -12.24 16.00 10.90
C MET A 1 -10.89 16.06 10.17
N LEU A 2 -10.55 17.14 9.51
CA LEU A 2 -9.20 17.35 8.91
C LEU A 2 -8.40 18.45 9.62
N GLU A 3 -8.95 19.05 10.67
CA GLU A 3 -8.34 20.19 11.38
C GLU A 3 -7.35 19.81 12.49
N GLN A 4 -7.27 18.54 12.88
CA GLN A 4 -6.27 18.08 13.86
C GLN A 4 -4.90 17.75 13.26
N ALA A 5 -4.67 18.07 12.00
CA ALA A 5 -3.39 17.88 11.31
C ALA A 5 -2.33 18.95 11.67
N ALA A 6 -2.53 19.74 12.72
CA ALA A 6 -1.56 20.77 13.14
C ALA A 6 -0.30 20.20 13.82
N SER A 7 -0.24 18.92 14.14
CA SER A 7 0.95 18.25 14.69
C SER A 7 1.47 17.17 13.74
N GLY A 8 1.95 17.61 12.59
CA GLY A 8 2.96 16.95 11.75
C GLY A 8 2.86 15.47 11.38
N ARG A 9 2.22 14.59 12.14
CA ARG A 9 2.26 13.13 11.90
C ARG A 9 0.88 12.48 12.07
N ILE A 10 0.49 11.64 11.08
CA ILE A 10 -0.76 10.88 11.06
C ILE A 10 -0.45 9.39 11.01
N VAL A 11 -1.10 8.59 11.86
CA VAL A 11 -1.03 7.13 11.84
C VAL A 11 -2.27 6.57 11.16
N VAL A 12 -2.08 5.81 10.09
CA VAL A 12 -3.15 5.18 9.30
C VAL A 12 -3.14 3.68 9.56
N ASP A 13 -4.26 3.11 9.97
CA ASP A 13 -4.42 1.66 10.06
C ASP A 13 -4.85 1.09 8.71
N ALA A 14 -4.04 0.19 8.17
CA ALA A 14 -4.32 -0.48 6.90
C ALA A 14 -5.25 -1.70 7.03
N ASN A 15 -5.66 -2.05 8.25
CA ASN A 15 -6.52 -3.21 8.48
C ASN A 15 -7.83 -3.09 7.69
N ARG A 16 -8.13 -4.13 6.88
CA ARG A 16 -9.30 -4.22 6.00
C ARG A 16 -9.43 -3.09 4.95
N GLN A 17 -8.41 -2.25 4.78
CA GLN A 17 -8.47 -1.17 3.79
C GLN A 17 -8.07 -1.64 2.40
N LYS A 18 -8.85 -1.24 1.39
CA LYS A 18 -8.54 -1.46 -0.04
C LYS A 18 -7.28 -0.70 -0.41
N LEU A 19 -6.20 -1.45 -0.69
CA LEU A 19 -4.85 -0.92 -0.90
C LEU A 19 -4.81 0.29 -1.84
N GLY A 20 -5.48 0.23 -2.98
CA GLY A 20 -5.46 1.31 -3.98
C GLY A 20 -6.07 2.61 -3.47
N ARG A 21 -7.23 2.52 -2.80
CA ARG A 21 -7.94 3.70 -2.26
C ARG A 21 -7.19 4.30 -1.10
N MET A 22 -6.75 3.48 -0.14
CA MET A 22 -5.90 3.93 0.96
C MET A 22 -4.64 4.62 0.43
N ALA A 23 -3.95 4.01 -0.53
CA ALA A 23 -2.73 4.57 -1.11
C ALA A 23 -2.95 5.95 -1.74
N SER A 24 -4.09 6.18 -2.41
CA SER A 24 -4.40 7.47 -3.01
C SER A 24 -4.65 8.56 -1.95
N ARG A 25 -5.32 8.23 -0.84
CA ARG A 25 -5.54 9.14 0.30
C ARG A 25 -4.23 9.47 1.00
N VAL A 26 -3.42 8.47 1.29
CA VAL A 26 -2.08 8.64 1.88
C VAL A 26 -1.20 9.50 0.99
N ALA A 27 -1.19 9.27 -0.34
CA ALA A 27 -0.41 10.06 -1.27
C ALA A 27 -0.83 11.55 -1.27
N LYS A 28 -2.13 11.84 -1.14
CA LYS A 28 -2.63 13.21 -1.01
C LYS A 28 -2.12 13.89 0.27
N LEU A 29 -2.17 13.20 1.41
CA LEU A 29 -1.65 13.71 2.69
C LEU A 29 -0.13 13.98 2.63
N LEU A 30 0.64 13.07 2.03
CA LEU A 30 2.08 13.25 1.86
C LEU A 30 2.41 14.46 0.98
N LEU A 31 1.63 14.72 -0.06
CA LEU A 31 1.81 15.90 -0.93
C LEU A 31 1.39 17.21 -0.25
N SER A 32 0.50 17.18 0.73
CA SER A 32 0.18 18.36 1.56
C SER A 32 1.22 18.65 2.66
N GLY A 33 2.28 17.79 2.78
CA GLY A 33 3.39 18.02 3.70
C GLY A 33 3.32 17.22 5.00
N VAL A 34 2.25 16.45 5.22
CA VAL A 34 2.03 15.65 6.44
C VAL A 34 2.93 14.42 6.46
N GLU A 35 3.49 14.08 7.62
CA GLU A 35 4.14 12.77 7.83
C GLU A 35 3.08 11.69 8.02
N VAL A 36 3.18 10.59 7.28
CA VAL A 36 2.24 9.48 7.37
C VAL A 36 2.95 8.19 7.74
N VAL A 37 2.43 7.55 8.78
CA VAL A 37 2.84 6.22 9.22
C VAL A 37 1.70 5.26 8.95
N VAL A 38 1.95 4.22 8.16
CA VAL A 38 0.97 3.16 7.89
C VAL A 38 1.33 1.95 8.75
N VAL A 39 0.37 1.46 9.54
CA VAL A 39 0.50 0.26 10.38
C VAL A 39 -0.39 -0.86 9.87
N ASN A 40 -0.15 -2.10 10.31
CA ASN A 40 -0.87 -3.31 9.87
C ASN A 40 -0.84 -3.50 8.34
N ALA A 41 0.27 -3.18 7.68
CA ALA A 41 0.38 -3.22 6.23
C ALA A 41 0.02 -4.60 5.62
N GLU A 42 0.25 -5.68 6.37
CA GLU A 42 -0.07 -7.06 5.98
C GLU A 42 -1.56 -7.32 5.86
N LYS A 43 -2.39 -6.58 6.64
CA LYS A 43 -3.86 -6.73 6.68
C LYS A 43 -4.59 -5.89 5.63
N ALA A 44 -3.86 -5.08 4.86
CA ALA A 44 -4.43 -4.37 3.72
C ALA A 44 -4.95 -5.36 2.67
N VAL A 45 -6.00 -4.99 1.94
CA VAL A 45 -6.68 -5.91 1.02
C VAL A 45 -6.60 -5.44 -0.43
N VAL A 46 -6.48 -6.41 -1.33
CA VAL A 46 -6.59 -6.22 -2.78
C VAL A 46 -7.85 -6.92 -3.25
N THR A 47 -8.76 -6.17 -3.89
CA THR A 47 -10.02 -6.72 -4.42
C THR A 47 -9.80 -7.34 -5.80
N GLY A 48 -10.45 -8.48 -6.03
CA GLY A 48 -10.40 -9.23 -7.27
C GLY A 48 -10.39 -10.74 -7.05
N SER A 49 -10.45 -11.53 -8.12
CA SER A 49 -10.29 -12.98 -8.02
C SER A 49 -8.83 -13.32 -7.66
N LYS A 50 -8.64 -14.41 -6.90
CA LYS A 50 -7.31 -14.89 -6.48
C LYS A 50 -6.35 -15.02 -7.66
N ASN A 51 -6.80 -15.66 -8.73
CA ASN A 51 -5.98 -15.89 -9.92
C ASN A 51 -5.58 -14.58 -10.61
N ALA A 52 -6.51 -13.63 -10.77
CA ALA A 52 -6.22 -12.34 -11.40
C ALA A 52 -5.24 -11.49 -10.56
N ILE A 53 -5.38 -11.52 -9.23
CA ILE A 53 -4.45 -10.83 -8.32
C ILE A 53 -3.06 -11.45 -8.45
N LEU A 54 -2.95 -12.77 -8.33
CA LEU A 54 -1.67 -13.47 -8.42
C LEU A 54 -1.00 -13.28 -9.78
N GLU A 55 -1.75 -13.45 -10.86
CA GLU A 55 -1.23 -13.24 -12.22
C GLU A 55 -0.64 -11.83 -12.39
N LYS A 56 -1.32 -10.79 -11.88
CA LYS A 56 -0.82 -9.42 -11.91
C LYS A 56 0.53 -9.29 -11.23
N TYR A 57 0.69 -9.83 -10.02
CA TYR A 57 1.94 -9.72 -9.26
C TYR A 57 3.03 -10.59 -9.86
N LEU A 58 2.73 -11.81 -10.29
CA LEU A 58 3.68 -12.73 -10.93
C LEU A 58 4.17 -12.19 -12.28
N ARG A 59 3.29 -11.60 -13.07
CA ARG A 59 3.65 -10.96 -14.35
C ARG A 59 4.67 -9.84 -14.13
N LEU A 60 4.49 -9.03 -13.07
CA LEU A 60 5.43 -7.97 -12.73
C LEU A 60 6.81 -8.53 -12.32
N MET A 61 6.83 -9.67 -11.63
CA MET A 61 8.08 -10.31 -11.19
C MET A 61 8.80 -11.04 -12.33
N ARG A 62 8.04 -11.62 -13.27
CA ARG A 62 8.58 -12.33 -14.44
C ARG A 62 9.05 -11.40 -15.56
N ARG A 63 8.85 -10.09 -15.42
CA ARG A 63 9.31 -9.11 -16.39
C ARG A 63 10.81 -9.22 -16.57
N ARG A 64 11.22 -9.63 -17.76
CA ARG A 64 12.61 -9.61 -18.22
C ARG A 64 12.72 -8.52 -19.28
N GLN A 65 13.74 -7.66 -19.15
CA GLN A 65 14.14 -6.80 -20.25
C GLN A 65 15.25 -7.51 -21.01
N LEU A 66 14.94 -7.90 -22.24
CA LEU A 66 15.91 -8.43 -23.17
C LEU A 66 16.63 -7.24 -23.82
N THR A 67 17.66 -6.73 -23.15
CA THR A 67 18.56 -5.73 -23.71
C THR A 67 19.92 -6.37 -23.94
N SER A 68 20.49 -6.16 -25.12
CA SER A 68 21.72 -6.85 -25.57
C SER A 68 22.96 -6.53 -24.73
N HIS A 69 23.02 -5.43 -23.98
CA HIS A 69 24.22 -4.97 -23.28
C HIS A 69 24.09 -4.54 -21.84
N LYS A 70 22.88 -4.43 -21.29
CA LYS A 70 22.67 -4.09 -19.85
C LYS A 70 21.51 -4.89 -19.27
N VAL A 71 21.81 -5.74 -18.29
CA VAL A 71 20.77 -6.36 -17.48
C VAL A 71 20.16 -5.28 -16.58
N ILE A 72 19.03 -4.70 -16.99
CA ILE A 72 18.27 -3.81 -16.14
C ILE A 72 17.53 -4.68 -15.13
N LYS A 73 18.04 -4.71 -13.91
CA LYS A 73 17.42 -5.45 -12.81
C LYS A 73 16.14 -4.72 -12.39
N VAL A 74 14.99 -5.19 -12.84
CA VAL A 74 13.68 -4.71 -12.36
C VAL A 74 13.47 -5.28 -10.97
N TRP A 75 13.58 -4.41 -9.96
CA TRP A 75 13.29 -4.79 -8.58
C TRP A 75 11.79 -4.62 -8.30
N TYR A 76 11.17 -5.66 -7.78
CA TYR A 76 9.79 -5.64 -7.31
C TYR A 76 9.72 -6.13 -5.85
N PRO A 77 9.01 -5.41 -4.96
CA PRO A 77 8.94 -5.78 -3.55
C PRO A 77 8.18 -7.09 -3.35
N ARG A 78 8.64 -7.89 -2.37
CA ARG A 78 7.98 -9.16 -1.97
C ARG A 78 7.44 -9.12 -0.55
N LYS A 79 7.99 -8.25 0.32
CA LYS A 79 7.54 -8.08 1.71
C LYS A 79 6.27 -7.24 1.78
N PRO A 80 5.33 -7.48 2.74
CA PRO A 80 4.06 -6.76 2.84
C PRO A 80 4.24 -5.26 2.98
N ASP A 81 5.13 -4.82 3.89
CA ASP A 81 5.47 -3.41 4.11
C ASP A 81 5.93 -2.72 2.81
N ARG A 82 6.80 -3.40 2.08
CA ARG A 82 7.35 -2.89 0.82
C ARG A 82 6.35 -2.89 -0.32
N LEU A 83 5.40 -3.84 -0.36
CA LEU A 83 4.31 -3.86 -1.34
C LEU A 83 3.39 -2.65 -1.15
N VAL A 84 2.99 -2.37 0.09
CA VAL A 84 2.17 -1.20 0.42
C VAL A 84 2.95 0.09 0.13
N TRP A 85 4.19 0.20 0.62
CA TRP A 85 5.06 1.36 0.37
C TRP A 85 5.22 1.63 -1.13
N TYR A 86 5.52 0.59 -1.91
CA TYR A 86 5.71 0.72 -3.36
C TYR A 86 4.45 1.19 -4.07
N THR A 87 3.28 0.74 -3.63
CA THR A 87 1.99 1.16 -4.20
C THR A 87 1.75 2.65 -3.95
N ILE A 88 2.00 3.13 -2.73
CA ILE A 88 1.86 4.55 -2.38
C ILE A 88 2.86 5.41 -3.16
N VAL A 89 4.12 5.01 -3.17
CA VAL A 89 5.21 5.75 -3.83
C VAL A 89 5.01 5.86 -5.34
N ARG A 90 4.38 4.88 -5.98
CA ARG A 90 4.04 4.98 -7.42
C ARG A 90 2.95 6.00 -7.72
N MET A 91 2.16 6.41 -6.75
CA MET A 91 1.17 7.48 -6.89
C MET A 91 1.77 8.87 -6.70
N LEU A 92 3.02 8.97 -6.23
CA LEU A 92 3.73 10.23 -6.04
C LEU A 92 4.57 10.62 -7.27
N PRO A 93 4.71 11.93 -7.58
CA PRO A 93 5.52 12.42 -8.69
C PRO A 93 7.03 12.35 -8.37
N ARG A 94 7.60 11.14 -8.29
CA ARG A 94 8.98 10.87 -7.84
C ARG A 94 10.09 11.59 -8.63
N LYS A 95 9.82 11.99 -9.86
CA LYS A 95 10.79 12.73 -10.68
C LYS A 95 10.95 14.18 -10.21
N LYS A 96 9.92 14.75 -9.56
CA LYS A 96 9.92 16.13 -9.06
C LYS A 96 10.44 16.19 -7.61
N PRO A 97 11.09 17.28 -7.18
CA PRO A 97 11.56 17.47 -5.79
C PRO A 97 10.44 17.23 -4.77
N ARG A 98 9.27 17.86 -4.96
CA ARG A 98 8.07 17.68 -4.10
C ARG A 98 7.71 16.21 -3.87
N GLY A 99 7.81 15.37 -4.90
CA GLY A 99 7.49 13.94 -4.76
C GLY A 99 8.58 13.18 -4.00
N ARG A 100 9.85 13.53 -4.17
CA ARG A 100 10.97 12.93 -3.41
C ARG A 100 10.87 13.25 -1.92
N ASP A 101 10.50 14.48 -1.57
CA ASP A 101 10.31 14.87 -0.19
C ASP A 101 9.08 14.24 0.44
N ALA A 102 8.00 14.05 -0.33
CA ALA A 102 6.82 13.29 0.10
C ALA A 102 7.18 11.83 0.44
N VAL A 103 8.03 11.17 -0.35
CA VAL A 103 8.48 9.79 -0.06
C VAL A 103 9.25 9.70 1.26
N LYS A 104 10.07 10.69 1.61
CA LYS A 104 10.82 10.70 2.89
C LYS A 104 9.90 10.73 4.11
N ARG A 105 8.70 11.33 3.98
CA ARG A 105 7.68 11.44 5.03
C ARG A 105 6.82 10.18 5.20
N LEU A 106 7.00 9.15 4.35
CA LEU A 106 6.23 7.90 4.42
C LEU A 106 7.00 6.83 5.18
N LYS A 107 6.37 6.28 6.21
CA LYS A 107 6.83 5.06 6.92
C LYS A 107 5.74 4.01 6.86
N VAL A 108 6.10 2.75 6.66
CA VAL A 108 5.15 1.62 6.59
C VAL A 108 5.68 0.48 7.44
N TYR A 109 4.82 -0.06 8.30
CA TYR A 109 5.16 -1.12 9.23
C TYR A 109 4.21 -2.32 9.09
N VAL A 110 4.76 -3.49 9.35
CA VAL A 110 4.01 -4.73 9.58
C VAL A 110 3.64 -4.75 11.06
N GLY A 111 2.37 -5.04 11.36
CA GLY A 111 1.86 -4.93 12.73
C GLY A 111 1.81 -3.49 13.24
N ILE A 112 1.73 -3.35 14.55
CA ILE A 112 1.73 -2.06 15.25
C ILE A 112 2.98 -1.98 16.11
N PRO A 113 3.98 -1.16 15.77
CA PRO A 113 5.13 -0.91 16.63
C PRO A 113 4.71 -0.33 17.98
N GLU A 114 5.44 -0.63 19.05
CA GLU A 114 5.16 -0.15 20.42
C GLU A 114 4.95 1.36 20.48
N GLN A 115 5.73 2.11 19.71
CA GLN A 115 5.66 3.58 19.61
C GLN A 115 4.29 4.10 19.15
N PHE A 116 3.47 3.29 18.47
CA PHE A 116 2.18 3.69 17.90
C PHE A 116 0.99 2.93 18.50
N GLN A 117 1.19 2.14 19.56
CA GLN A 117 0.11 1.38 20.20
C GLN A 117 -0.97 2.32 20.77
N ASN A 118 -0.54 3.36 21.49
CA ASN A 118 -1.42 4.32 22.18
C ASN A 118 -1.76 5.56 21.31
N THR A 119 -1.33 5.59 20.03
CA THR A 119 -1.62 6.71 19.14
C THR A 119 -2.96 6.48 18.45
N GLU A 120 -3.75 7.55 18.29
CA GLU A 120 -4.98 7.52 17.50
C GLU A 120 -4.66 7.09 16.06
N LYS A 121 -5.41 6.12 15.55
CA LYS A 121 -5.25 5.54 14.22
C LYS A 121 -6.43 5.94 13.35
N ILE A 122 -6.15 6.47 12.17
CA ILE A 122 -7.17 6.92 11.23
C ILE A 122 -7.46 5.81 10.22
N ASN A 123 -8.75 5.51 10.04
CA ASN A 123 -9.25 4.65 8.98
C ASN A 123 -10.03 5.48 7.95
N PHE A 124 -9.75 5.25 6.66
CA PHE A 124 -10.48 5.93 5.59
C PHE A 124 -11.75 5.16 5.26
N LYS A 125 -12.92 5.73 5.58
CA LYS A 125 -14.23 5.12 5.29
C LYS A 125 -14.40 4.72 3.81
N ASP A 126 -13.89 5.53 2.88
CA ASP A 126 -13.93 5.26 1.44
C ASP A 126 -13.06 4.07 1.01
N ALA A 127 -12.04 3.77 1.79
CA ALA A 127 -11.09 2.68 1.52
C ALA A 127 -11.47 1.39 2.23
N ASP A 128 -12.37 1.44 3.20
CA ASP A 128 -12.78 0.26 3.94
C ASP A 128 -13.42 -0.81 3.02
N LEU A 129 -13.16 -2.07 3.32
CA LEU A 129 -13.78 -3.19 2.62
C LEU A 129 -15.28 -3.27 2.89
N GLY A 130 -15.73 -2.78 4.07
CA GLY A 130 -17.10 -2.89 4.55
C GLY A 130 -17.51 -4.35 4.73
N ASP A 131 -18.77 -4.67 4.43
CA ASP A 131 -19.31 -6.04 4.54
C ASP A 131 -18.84 -6.97 3.40
N GLY A 132 -17.85 -6.56 2.62
CA GLY A 132 -17.36 -7.35 1.48
C GLY A 132 -18.31 -7.36 0.29
N VAL A 133 -19.34 -6.51 0.30
CA VAL A 133 -20.31 -6.37 -0.78
C VAL A 133 -20.02 -5.09 -1.57
N SER A 134 -20.08 -5.15 -2.89
CA SER A 134 -19.94 -3.97 -3.74
C SER A 134 -21.21 -3.13 -3.70
N LYS A 135 -21.12 -1.86 -4.12
CA LYS A 135 -22.30 -0.99 -4.28
C LYS A 135 -23.38 -1.60 -5.20
N SER A 136 -23.02 -2.55 -6.06
CA SER A 136 -23.92 -3.29 -6.94
C SER A 136 -24.45 -4.60 -6.35
N GLY A 137 -24.31 -4.84 -5.04
CA GLY A 137 -24.79 -6.03 -4.33
C GLY A 137 -23.97 -7.30 -4.56
N ARG A 138 -22.84 -7.25 -5.29
CA ARG A 138 -22.01 -8.43 -5.54
C ARG A 138 -20.99 -8.62 -4.44
N VAL A 139 -20.81 -9.87 -3.98
CA VAL A 139 -19.74 -10.24 -3.05
C VAL A 139 -18.37 -9.97 -3.67
N GLN A 140 -17.58 -9.13 -3.02
CA GLN A 140 -16.23 -8.79 -3.46
C GLN A 140 -15.26 -9.87 -2.99
N ARG A 141 -14.66 -10.60 -3.93
CA ARG A 141 -13.51 -11.45 -3.62
C ARG A 141 -12.29 -10.54 -3.37
N TYR A 142 -11.47 -10.89 -2.40
CA TYR A 142 -10.26 -10.16 -2.05
C TYR A 142 -9.17 -11.10 -1.55
N MET A 143 -7.95 -10.61 -1.50
CA MET A 143 -6.80 -11.23 -0.83
C MET A 143 -6.13 -10.21 0.07
N THR A 144 -5.57 -10.65 1.19
CA THR A 144 -4.73 -9.81 2.04
C THR A 144 -3.33 -9.65 1.41
N ILE A 145 -2.66 -8.57 1.73
CA ILE A 145 -1.27 -8.35 1.28
C ILE A 145 -0.34 -9.41 1.87
N GLU A 146 -0.65 -9.93 3.05
CA GLU A 146 0.09 -11.03 3.65
C GLU A 146 0.02 -12.29 2.77
N GLU A 147 -1.19 -12.70 2.36
CA GLU A 147 -1.38 -13.86 1.48
C GLU A 147 -0.65 -13.69 0.16
N VAL A 148 -0.78 -12.50 -0.46
CA VAL A 148 -0.05 -12.18 -1.69
C VAL A 148 1.45 -12.29 -1.48
N SER A 149 1.97 -11.70 -0.41
CA SER A 149 3.40 -11.74 -0.06
C SER A 149 3.91 -13.16 0.19
N ARG A 150 3.11 -14.00 0.88
CA ARG A 150 3.45 -15.41 1.16
C ARG A 150 3.63 -16.19 -0.15
N ILE A 151 2.68 -16.07 -1.06
CA ILE A 151 2.73 -16.78 -2.35
C ILE A 151 3.91 -16.28 -3.19
N ILE A 152 4.15 -14.97 -3.26
CA ILE A 152 5.26 -14.39 -4.03
C ILE A 152 6.63 -14.79 -3.46
N ARG A 153 6.75 -14.97 -2.14
CA ARG A 153 8.01 -15.38 -1.49
C ARG A 153 8.27 -16.88 -1.58
N GLY A 154 7.20 -17.68 -1.50
CA GLY A 154 7.30 -19.14 -1.54
C GLY A 154 7.77 -19.72 -2.86
N GLY A 155 8.02 -18.90 -3.87
CA GLY A 155 8.50 -19.32 -5.18
C GLY A 155 7.42 -20.06 -5.99
N VAL A 156 7.18 -19.61 -7.19
CA VAL A 156 6.61 -20.40 -8.28
C VAL A 156 7.77 -20.91 -9.11
#